data_381d40a4e1ce98f0337cb65a9c66aeed
#
_entry.id   381d40a4e1ce98f0337cb65a9c66aeed
#
_cell.length_a   1.000
_cell.length_b   1.000
_cell.length_c   1.000
_cell.angle_alpha   90.00
_cell.angle_beta   90.00
_cell.angle_gamma   90.00
#
_symmetry.space_group_name_H-M   'P 1'
#
loop_
_entity.id
_entity.type
_entity.pdbx_description
1 polymer ?
#
loop_
_entity_poly.entity_id
_entity_poly.type
_entity_poly.pdbx_seq_one_letter_code
_entity_poly.pdbx_strand_id
1 'polypeptide(L)'
;MKEWVEKTKAIGLKARAGRYGGTYAYKDIAFEFGMWISPEFKIYLIKEFERLKEQEQQLLGWDIKRNLAKINYRIHTDAIKENLIPPELSARQMSLVYASEADVLNMALFGKTAKQWRDENPGLKGNIRDYANVSQLVCLSNLENLNAVFIGDGLSQAERLA
;
A
#
# COMPACT_ATOMS: atom_id res chain seq x y z
N MET A 1 31.16 -27.61 -15.88
CA MET A 1 29.84 -27.82 -16.50
C MET A 1 29.08 -29.01 -15.92
N LYS A 2 29.65 -30.23 -15.86
CA LYS A 2 28.98 -31.39 -15.23
C LYS A 2 28.57 -31.15 -13.78
N GLU A 3 29.48 -30.65 -12.96
CA GLU A 3 29.25 -30.38 -11.54
C GLU A 3 28.12 -29.33 -11.31
N TRP A 4 28.03 -28.33 -12.18
CA TRP A 4 26.97 -27.32 -12.12
C TRP A 4 25.59 -27.92 -12.47
N VAL A 5 25.53 -28.77 -13.51
CA VAL A 5 24.31 -29.48 -13.92
C VAL A 5 23.81 -30.41 -12.80
N GLU A 6 24.73 -31.09 -12.09
CA GLU A 6 24.38 -31.97 -10.98
C GLU A 6 23.83 -31.19 -9.78
N LYS A 7 24.45 -30.04 -9.42
CA LYS A 7 24.03 -29.19 -8.31
C LYS A 7 22.69 -28.48 -8.56
N THR A 8 22.44 -28.05 -9.81
CA THR A 8 21.23 -27.29 -10.16
C THR A 8 20.08 -28.15 -10.66
N LYS A 9 20.31 -29.45 -10.84
CA LYS A 9 19.36 -30.39 -11.51
C LYS A 9 18.87 -29.87 -12.87
N ALA A 10 19.65 -29.01 -13.52
CA ALA A 10 19.32 -28.44 -14.80
C ALA A 10 19.39 -29.52 -15.89
N ILE A 11 18.26 -29.81 -16.48
CA ILE A 11 18.19 -30.72 -17.64
C ILE A 11 18.73 -29.98 -18.86
N GLY A 12 19.96 -29.97 -18.98
CA GLY A 12 20.89 -29.88 -20.02
C GLY A 12 20.82 -28.85 -21.12
N LEU A 13 21.87 -28.97 -21.80
CA LEU A 13 22.18 -28.43 -23.11
C LEU A 13 21.79 -29.45 -24.17
N LYS A 14 21.03 -29.05 -25.18
CA LYS A 14 20.80 -29.80 -26.40
C LYS A 14 21.53 -29.10 -27.53
N ALA A 15 22.57 -29.74 -28.07
CA ALA A 15 23.26 -29.27 -29.27
C ALA A 15 22.85 -30.13 -30.48
N ARG A 16 22.48 -29.48 -31.60
CA ARG A 16 22.17 -30.13 -32.86
C ARG A 16 23.08 -29.56 -33.93
N ALA A 17 23.82 -30.43 -34.62
CA ALA A 17 24.67 -30.03 -35.75
C ALA A 17 23.83 -29.89 -37.03
N GLY A 18 24.32 -29.08 -37.98
CA GLY A 18 23.74 -28.92 -39.31
C GLY A 18 23.23 -27.50 -39.60
N ARG A 19 22.78 -27.28 -40.87
CA ARG A 19 22.32 -25.95 -41.35
C ARG A 19 21.21 -25.34 -40.49
N TYR A 20 20.39 -26.15 -39.86
CA TYR A 20 19.32 -25.77 -38.95
C TYR A 20 19.59 -26.23 -37.52
N GLY A 21 20.87 -26.43 -37.20
CA GLY A 21 21.35 -26.79 -35.88
C GLY A 21 21.41 -25.58 -34.96
N GLY A 22 21.67 -25.84 -33.67
CA GLY A 22 21.83 -24.82 -32.66
C GLY A 22 22.06 -25.44 -31.30
N THR A 23 22.46 -24.61 -30.36
CA THR A 23 22.59 -25.01 -28.96
C THR A 23 21.43 -24.41 -28.21
N TYR A 24 20.63 -25.26 -27.63
CA TYR A 24 19.50 -24.91 -26.79
C TYR A 24 19.88 -25.16 -25.33
N ALA A 25 19.76 -24.16 -24.49
CA ALA A 25 20.07 -24.24 -23.07
C ALA A 25 18.81 -23.93 -22.22
N TYR A 26 18.73 -24.52 -21.05
CA TYR A 26 17.77 -24.08 -20.07
C TYR A 26 18.03 -22.60 -19.72
N LYS A 27 16.98 -21.85 -19.40
CA LYS A 27 17.07 -20.39 -19.21
C LYS A 27 18.23 -19.96 -18.29
N ASP A 28 18.41 -20.67 -17.18
CA ASP A 28 19.45 -20.35 -16.17
C ASP A 28 20.85 -20.51 -16.75
N ILE A 29 21.08 -21.55 -17.57
CA ILE A 29 22.34 -21.77 -18.29
C ILE A 29 22.55 -20.69 -19.35
N ALA A 30 21.49 -20.31 -20.05
CA ALA A 30 21.54 -19.26 -21.07
C ALA A 30 21.89 -17.89 -20.44
N PHE A 31 21.30 -17.57 -19.30
CA PHE A 31 21.63 -16.35 -18.53
C PHE A 31 23.08 -16.36 -18.06
N GLU A 32 23.54 -17.46 -17.46
CA GLU A 32 24.94 -17.59 -16.99
C GLU A 32 25.93 -17.42 -18.15
N PHE A 33 25.65 -18.04 -19.28
CA PHE A 33 26.46 -17.90 -20.49
C PHE A 33 26.46 -16.47 -21.03
N GLY A 34 25.30 -15.80 -21.03
CA GLY A 34 25.17 -14.39 -21.42
C GLY A 34 25.99 -13.47 -20.51
N MET A 35 25.93 -13.68 -19.21
CA MET A 35 26.73 -12.93 -18.21
C MET A 35 28.22 -13.15 -18.36
N TRP A 36 28.63 -14.36 -18.80
CA TRP A 36 30.04 -14.68 -19.04
C TRP A 36 30.57 -14.02 -20.34
N ILE A 37 29.75 -13.94 -21.40
CA ILE A 37 30.14 -13.34 -22.68
C ILE A 37 30.15 -11.81 -22.63
N SER A 38 29.14 -11.21 -21.97
CA SER A 38 28.94 -9.75 -21.97
C SER A 38 28.91 -9.22 -20.52
N PRO A 39 29.95 -8.51 -20.09
CA PRO A 39 29.96 -7.78 -18.82
C PRO A 39 28.81 -6.74 -18.75
N GLU A 40 28.44 -6.13 -19.86
CA GLU A 40 27.36 -5.17 -19.94
C GLU A 40 26.01 -5.83 -19.65
N PHE A 41 25.80 -7.04 -20.20
CA PHE A 41 24.61 -7.83 -19.91
C PHE A 41 24.53 -8.23 -18.43
N LYS A 42 25.65 -8.58 -17.83
CA LYS A 42 25.73 -8.87 -16.40
C LYS A 42 25.32 -7.65 -15.55
N ILE A 43 25.87 -6.48 -15.88
CA ILE A 43 25.55 -5.22 -15.18
C ILE A 43 24.06 -4.87 -15.37
N TYR A 44 23.52 -5.04 -16.58
CA TYR A 44 22.10 -4.83 -16.86
C TYR A 44 21.21 -5.71 -15.98
N LEU A 45 21.51 -7.01 -15.89
CA LEU A 45 20.74 -7.93 -15.05
C LEU A 45 20.78 -7.57 -13.57
N ILE A 46 21.94 -7.15 -13.06
CA ILE A 46 22.09 -6.71 -11.66
C ILE A 46 21.19 -5.49 -11.41
N LYS A 47 21.29 -4.46 -12.26
CA LYS A 47 20.46 -3.25 -12.14
C LYS A 47 18.97 -3.53 -12.24
N GLU A 48 18.57 -4.43 -13.13
CA GLU A 48 17.18 -4.81 -13.31
C GLU A 48 16.65 -5.59 -12.09
N PHE A 49 17.48 -6.46 -11.51
CA PHE A 49 17.14 -7.14 -10.26
C PHE A 49 16.97 -6.16 -9.10
N GLU A 50 17.89 -5.19 -8.95
CA GLU A 50 17.80 -4.14 -7.91
C GLU A 50 16.51 -3.32 -8.10
N ARG A 51 16.21 -2.89 -9.32
CA ARG A 51 14.98 -2.17 -9.66
C ARG A 51 13.71 -2.94 -9.31
N LEU A 52 13.66 -4.24 -9.63
CA LEU A 52 12.52 -5.10 -9.33
C LEU A 52 12.37 -5.32 -7.82
N LYS A 53 13.48 -5.46 -7.09
CA LYS A 53 13.47 -5.59 -5.63
C LYS A 53 12.94 -4.32 -4.95
N GLU A 54 13.36 -3.16 -5.40
CA GLU A 54 12.85 -1.88 -4.90
C GLU A 54 11.35 -1.74 -5.16
N GLN A 55 10.90 -2.09 -6.37
CA GLN A 55 9.47 -2.08 -6.70
C GLN A 55 8.66 -3.07 -5.85
N GLU A 56 9.16 -4.28 -5.65
CA GLU A 56 8.51 -5.28 -4.80
C GLU A 56 8.37 -4.78 -3.36
N GLN A 57 9.43 -4.18 -2.79
CA GLN A 57 9.40 -3.60 -1.45
C GLN A 57 8.41 -2.44 -1.32
N GLN A 58 8.35 -1.56 -2.34
CA GLN A 58 7.38 -0.47 -2.37
C GLN A 58 5.94 -0.99 -2.43
N LEU A 59 5.65 -1.97 -3.29
CA LEU A 59 4.33 -2.58 -3.42
C LEU A 59 3.88 -3.28 -2.13
N LEU A 60 4.74 -4.10 -1.53
CA LEU A 60 4.45 -4.77 -0.25
C LEU A 60 4.15 -3.78 0.87
N GLY A 61 4.98 -2.72 0.98
CA GLY A 61 4.76 -1.66 1.97
C GLY A 61 3.44 -0.90 1.75
N TRP A 62 3.06 -0.68 0.51
CA TRP A 62 1.82 0.00 0.13
C TRP A 62 0.58 -0.86 0.41
N ASP A 63 0.61 -2.15 0.08
CA ASP A 63 -0.50 -3.07 0.31
C ASP A 63 -0.79 -3.29 1.80
N ILE A 64 0.22 -3.44 2.63
CA ILE A 64 0.07 -3.56 4.09
C ILE A 64 -0.58 -2.30 4.66
N LYS A 65 -0.08 -1.11 4.28
CA LYS A 65 -0.61 0.18 4.74
C LYS A 65 -2.05 0.41 4.31
N ARG A 66 -2.38 0.07 3.07
CA ARG A 66 -3.73 0.17 2.52
C ARG A 66 -4.71 -0.76 3.24
N ASN A 67 -4.30 -1.98 3.55
CA ASN A 67 -5.11 -2.94 4.28
C ASN A 67 -5.32 -2.51 5.74
N LEU A 68 -4.29 -2.03 6.43
CA LEU A 68 -4.42 -1.49 7.78
C LEU A 68 -5.36 -0.28 7.84
N ALA A 69 -5.20 0.68 6.92
CA ALA A 69 -6.07 1.83 6.83
C ALA A 69 -7.54 1.44 6.58
N LYS A 70 -7.79 0.43 5.75
CA LYS A 70 -9.13 -0.10 5.49
C LYS A 70 -9.75 -0.76 6.72
N ILE A 71 -8.97 -1.54 7.48
CA ILE A 71 -9.43 -2.21 8.70
C ILE A 71 -9.78 -1.16 9.77
N ASN A 72 -8.90 -0.21 10.02
CA ASN A 72 -9.10 0.81 11.06
C ASN A 72 -10.24 1.77 10.71
N TYR A 73 -10.38 2.15 9.44
CA TYR A 73 -11.54 2.88 8.96
C TYR A 73 -12.86 2.14 9.25
N ARG A 74 -12.89 0.82 9.06
CA ARG A 74 -14.06 0.00 9.36
C ARG A 74 -14.36 -0.04 10.85
N ILE A 75 -13.36 -0.28 11.69
CA ILE A 75 -13.50 -0.26 13.16
C ILE A 75 -14.08 1.08 13.61
N HIS A 76 -13.56 2.19 13.10
CA HIS A 76 -14.03 3.53 13.44
C HIS A 76 -15.48 3.77 12.98
N THR A 77 -15.83 3.39 11.75
CA THR A 77 -17.20 3.56 11.24
C THR A 77 -18.22 2.66 11.94
N ASP A 78 -17.82 1.46 12.35
CA ASP A 78 -18.66 0.55 13.13
C ASP A 78 -18.90 1.14 14.54
N ALA A 79 -17.88 1.68 15.21
CA ALA A 79 -18.02 2.35 16.49
C ALA A 79 -18.96 3.57 16.43
N ILE A 80 -18.86 4.39 15.38
CA ILE A 80 -19.79 5.52 15.16
C ILE A 80 -21.22 5.01 14.99
N LYS A 81 -21.40 3.96 14.16
CA LYS A 81 -22.71 3.39 13.90
C LYS A 81 -23.39 2.85 15.15
N GLU A 82 -22.63 2.14 15.99
CA GLU A 82 -23.16 1.47 17.18
C GLU A 82 -23.44 2.43 18.32
N ASN A 83 -22.64 3.49 18.49
CA ASN A 83 -22.67 4.33 19.67
C ASN A 83 -23.23 5.75 19.44
N LEU A 84 -23.10 6.28 18.21
CA LEU A 84 -23.45 7.67 17.91
C LEU A 84 -24.66 7.84 16.96
N ILE A 85 -25.14 6.74 16.37
CA ILE A 85 -26.26 6.77 15.40
C ILE A 85 -27.50 6.10 15.99
N PRO A 86 -28.49 6.86 16.52
CA PRO A 86 -29.79 6.30 16.88
C PRO A 86 -30.51 5.72 15.68
N PRO A 87 -31.35 4.64 15.88
CA PRO A 87 -32.06 3.98 14.79
C PRO A 87 -33.03 4.86 14.01
N GLU A 88 -33.46 5.97 14.59
CA GLU A 88 -34.48 6.87 14.03
C GLU A 88 -33.91 7.91 13.05
N LEU A 89 -32.60 7.99 12.90
CA LEU A 89 -31.97 8.97 12.02
C LEU A 89 -32.18 8.65 10.53
N SER A 90 -32.51 9.69 9.77
CA SER A 90 -32.55 9.59 8.31
C SER A 90 -31.12 9.41 7.74
N ALA A 91 -31.03 8.86 6.51
CA ALA A 91 -29.74 8.67 5.83
C ALA A 91 -28.93 9.97 5.70
N ARG A 92 -29.59 11.11 5.53
CA ARG A 92 -28.91 12.43 5.50
C ARG A 92 -28.31 12.81 6.85
N GLN A 93 -29.03 12.58 7.92
CA GLN A 93 -28.53 12.86 9.29
C GLN A 93 -27.38 11.93 9.66
N MET A 94 -27.46 10.63 9.34
CA MET A 94 -26.35 9.69 9.50
C MET A 94 -25.09 10.16 8.76
N SER A 95 -25.24 10.62 7.52
CA SER A 95 -24.10 11.15 6.74
C SER A 95 -23.44 12.36 7.41
N LEU A 96 -24.22 13.22 8.07
CA LEU A 96 -23.68 14.36 8.82
C LEU A 96 -22.90 13.92 10.06
N VAL A 97 -23.34 12.89 10.78
CA VAL A 97 -22.62 12.33 11.91
C VAL A 97 -21.27 11.76 11.46
N TYR A 98 -21.25 10.94 10.39
CA TYR A 98 -20.00 10.43 9.85
C TYR A 98 -19.05 11.54 9.36
N ALA A 99 -19.58 12.58 8.73
CA ALA A 99 -18.78 13.73 8.28
C ALA A 99 -18.18 14.51 9.46
N SER A 100 -18.98 14.74 10.53
CA SER A 100 -18.53 15.40 11.76
C SER A 100 -17.41 14.60 12.44
N GLU A 101 -17.57 13.30 12.59
CA GLU A 101 -16.56 12.42 13.18
C GLU A 101 -15.28 12.35 12.32
N ALA A 102 -15.40 12.34 11.00
CA ALA A 102 -14.26 12.43 10.10
C ALA A 102 -13.51 13.77 10.26
N ASP A 103 -14.22 14.86 10.48
CA ASP A 103 -13.63 16.19 10.70
C ASP A 103 -12.93 16.32 12.05
N VAL A 104 -13.35 15.61 13.09
CA VAL A 104 -12.60 15.48 14.36
C VAL A 104 -11.18 14.98 14.08
N LEU A 105 -11.05 13.88 13.33
CA LEU A 105 -9.75 13.31 12.97
C LEU A 105 -8.95 14.20 12.02
N ASN A 106 -9.61 14.86 11.08
CA ASN A 106 -8.96 15.81 10.18
C ASN A 106 -8.41 17.02 10.96
N MET A 107 -9.17 17.52 11.94
CA MET A 107 -8.71 18.61 12.81
C MET A 107 -7.51 18.18 13.67
N ALA A 108 -7.57 17.00 14.27
CA ALA A 108 -6.47 16.49 15.10
C ALA A 108 -5.17 16.30 14.32
N LEU A 109 -5.25 15.83 13.08
CA LEU A 109 -4.07 15.49 12.27
C LEU A 109 -3.58 16.64 11.39
N PHE A 110 -4.51 17.37 10.75
CA PHE A 110 -4.20 18.37 9.73
C PHE A 110 -4.50 19.81 10.17
N GLY A 111 -5.15 19.99 11.31
CA GLY A 111 -5.60 21.30 11.79
C GLY A 111 -6.73 21.94 10.97
N LYS A 112 -7.41 21.17 10.11
CA LYS A 112 -8.44 21.66 9.17
C LYS A 112 -9.54 20.63 8.97
N THR A 113 -10.78 21.12 8.76
CA THR A 113 -11.89 20.27 8.31
C THR A 113 -11.78 19.96 6.82
N ALA A 114 -12.50 18.94 6.35
CA ALA A 114 -12.58 18.63 4.93
C ALA A 114 -13.13 19.80 4.08
N LYS A 115 -14.02 20.60 4.67
CA LYS A 115 -14.56 21.79 3.99
C LYS A 115 -13.50 22.88 3.86
N GLN A 116 -12.82 23.25 4.95
CA GLN A 116 -11.76 24.26 4.95
C GLN A 116 -10.67 23.92 3.93
N TRP A 117 -10.23 22.66 3.90
CA TRP A 117 -9.24 22.23 2.94
C TRP A 117 -9.71 22.39 1.48
N ARG A 118 -10.96 22.04 1.17
CA ARG A 118 -11.52 22.22 -0.20
C ARG A 118 -11.62 23.69 -0.60
N ASP A 119 -12.02 24.54 0.34
CA ASP A 119 -12.15 25.98 0.09
C ASP A 119 -10.76 26.62 -0.20
N GLU A 120 -9.70 26.12 0.44
CA GLU A 120 -8.31 26.54 0.20
C GLU A 120 -7.70 25.94 -1.08
N ASN A 121 -8.23 24.82 -1.58
CA ASN A 121 -7.67 24.08 -2.71
C ASN A 121 -8.71 23.82 -3.82
N PRO A 122 -9.33 24.86 -4.41
CA PRO A 122 -10.45 24.69 -5.34
C PRO A 122 -10.07 23.97 -6.65
N GLY A 123 -8.77 23.88 -6.98
CA GLY A 123 -8.25 23.19 -8.18
C GLY A 123 -7.93 21.71 -7.97
N LEU A 124 -7.94 21.22 -6.74
CA LEU A 124 -7.58 19.84 -6.43
C LEU A 124 -8.83 18.95 -6.35
N LYS A 125 -8.73 17.73 -6.91
CA LYS A 125 -9.80 16.72 -6.82
C LYS A 125 -9.55 15.83 -5.60
N GLY A 126 -10.64 15.35 -4.98
CA GLY A 126 -10.57 14.42 -3.86
C GLY A 126 -10.70 15.12 -2.49
N ASN A 127 -10.00 14.65 -1.50
CA ASN A 127 -10.05 15.15 -0.12
C ASN A 127 -8.64 15.26 0.48
N ILE A 128 -8.53 15.86 1.67
CA ILE A 128 -7.26 16.11 2.36
C ILE A 128 -6.44 14.82 2.58
N ARG A 129 -7.10 13.67 2.77
CA ARG A 129 -6.44 12.36 3.01
C ARG A 129 -5.75 11.81 1.76
N ASP A 130 -6.24 12.19 0.56
CA ASP A 130 -5.64 11.76 -0.72
C ASP A 130 -4.26 12.42 -0.95
N TYR A 131 -3.99 13.53 -0.25
CA TYR A 131 -2.72 14.28 -0.31
C TYR A 131 -1.84 14.06 0.92
N ALA A 132 -2.26 13.18 1.84
CA ALA A 132 -1.49 12.85 3.02
C ALA A 132 -0.27 11.98 2.67
N ASN A 133 0.85 12.25 3.32
CA ASN A 133 2.03 11.40 3.23
C ASN A 133 1.84 10.11 4.05
N VAL A 134 2.77 9.16 3.87
CA VAL A 134 2.70 7.84 4.52
C VAL A 134 2.64 7.94 6.05
N SER A 135 3.44 8.82 6.65
CA SER A 135 3.47 9.00 8.11
C SER A 135 2.15 9.55 8.62
N GLN A 136 1.54 10.49 7.89
CA GLN A 136 0.21 11.01 8.21
C GLN A 136 -0.88 9.94 8.09
N LEU A 137 -0.82 9.07 7.08
CA LEU A 137 -1.77 7.96 6.94
C LEU A 137 -1.65 6.93 8.07
N VAL A 138 -0.43 6.66 8.55
CA VAL A 138 -0.20 5.80 9.72
C VAL A 138 -0.76 6.46 10.99
N CYS A 139 -0.49 7.75 11.20
CA CYS A 139 -1.07 8.51 12.31
C CYS A 139 -2.61 8.51 12.26
N LEU A 140 -3.19 8.77 11.08
CA LEU A 140 -4.65 8.73 10.91
C LEU A 140 -5.24 7.38 11.29
N SER A 141 -4.61 6.30 10.87
CA SER A 141 -5.03 4.94 11.19
C SER A 141 -5.03 4.67 12.70
N ASN A 142 -4.01 5.17 13.40
CA ASN A 142 -3.95 5.07 14.87
C ASN A 142 -5.01 5.93 15.54
N LEU A 143 -5.23 7.16 15.06
CA LEU A 143 -6.27 8.05 15.54
C LEU A 143 -7.68 7.48 15.32
N GLU A 144 -7.95 6.86 14.18
CA GLU A 144 -9.22 6.17 13.90
C GLU A 144 -9.50 5.08 14.94
N ASN A 145 -8.48 4.28 15.26
CA ASN A 145 -8.60 3.21 16.24
C ASN A 145 -8.81 3.75 17.67
N LEU A 146 -8.02 4.75 18.08
CA LEU A 146 -8.15 5.40 19.39
C LEU A 146 -9.50 6.10 19.54
N ASN A 147 -9.95 6.82 18.52
CA ASN A 147 -11.25 7.49 18.52
C ASN A 147 -12.41 6.48 18.63
N ALA A 148 -12.28 5.31 17.99
CA ALA A 148 -13.28 4.24 18.12
C ALA A 148 -13.42 3.76 19.58
N VAL A 149 -12.29 3.61 20.29
CA VAL A 149 -12.29 3.25 21.74
C VAL A 149 -12.98 4.35 22.53
N PHE A 150 -12.60 5.61 22.35
CA PHE A 150 -13.20 6.74 23.06
C PHE A 150 -14.70 6.92 22.79
N ILE A 151 -15.15 6.63 21.58
CA ILE A 151 -16.58 6.59 21.24
C ILE A 151 -17.28 5.47 22.02
N GLY A 152 -16.67 4.27 22.09
CA GLY A 152 -17.18 3.16 22.88
C GLY A 152 -17.26 3.46 24.38
N ASP A 153 -16.32 4.24 24.91
CA ASP A 153 -16.30 4.70 26.29
C ASP A 153 -17.29 5.86 26.56
N GLY A 154 -17.99 6.36 25.54
CA GLY A 154 -19.01 7.40 25.66
C GLY A 154 -18.48 8.82 25.78
N LEU A 155 -17.20 9.08 25.46
CA LEU A 155 -16.59 10.42 25.51
C LEU A 155 -17.19 11.33 24.44
N SER A 156 -17.53 12.56 24.81
CA SER A 156 -17.99 13.59 23.87
C SER A 156 -16.89 14.02 22.89
N GLN A 157 -17.27 14.63 21.75
CA GLN A 157 -16.27 15.15 20.79
C GLN A 157 -15.29 16.13 21.40
N ALA A 158 -15.72 16.97 22.34
CA ALA A 158 -14.86 17.94 23.01
C ALA A 158 -13.79 17.24 23.88
N GLU A 159 -14.17 16.20 24.60
CA GLU A 159 -13.25 15.40 25.42
C GLU A 159 -12.27 14.60 24.58
N ARG A 160 -12.67 14.16 23.39
CA ARG A 160 -11.80 13.42 22.46
C ARG A 160 -10.80 14.31 21.72
N LEU A 161 -11.00 15.63 21.70
CA LEU A 161 -10.10 16.61 21.10
C LEU A 161 -9.17 17.31 22.13
N ALA A 162 -9.41 17.13 23.42
CA ALA A 162 -8.59 17.66 24.51
C ALA A 162 -7.37 16.76 24.76
#